data_6a29b38fc6bb52df327311597a3aa72a
#
_entry.id   6a29b38fc6bb52df327311597a3aa72a
#
_cell.length_a   1.000
_cell.length_b   1.000
_cell.length_c   1.000
_cell.angle_alpha   90.00
_cell.angle_beta   90.00
_cell.angle_gamma   90.00
#
_symmetry.space_group_name_H-M   'P 1'
#
loop_
_entity.id
_entity.type
_entity.pdbx_description
1 polymer ?
#
loop_
_entity_poly.entity_id
_entity_poly.type
_entity_poly.pdbx_seq_one_letter_code
_entity_poly.pdbx_strand_id
1 'polypeptide(L)'
;TIEEQTELILKNVKHILEAAGATFANVVKVTIFLANMEDYPRVNAMYARFFPYDPPARSAVQAARLPRDVGIEIEMTAFLGARVS
;
A
#
# COMPACT_ATOMS: atom_id res chain seq x y z
N THR A 1 8.52 5.25 -13.50
CA THR A 1 7.52 6.25 -13.09
C THR A 1 6.99 5.95 -11.71
N ILE A 2 6.33 6.91 -11.11
CA ILE A 2 5.74 6.70 -9.78
C ILE A 2 4.62 5.66 -9.85
N GLU A 3 3.90 5.61 -10.95
CA GLU A 3 2.86 4.60 -11.16
C GLU A 3 3.46 3.20 -11.20
N GLU A 4 4.57 3.04 -11.91
CA GLU A 4 5.25 1.74 -12.00
C GLU A 4 5.80 1.30 -10.65
N GLN A 5 6.37 2.23 -9.89
CA GLN A 5 6.85 1.94 -8.55
C GLN A 5 5.70 1.50 -7.64
N THR A 6 4.58 2.20 -7.71
CA THR A 6 3.40 1.90 -6.90
C THR A 6 2.85 0.52 -7.26
N GLU A 7 2.71 0.25 -8.55
CA GLU A 7 2.21 -1.05 -9.01
C GLU A 7 3.11 -2.18 -8.55
N LEU A 8 4.42 -2.01 -8.68
CA LEU A 8 5.37 -3.04 -8.26
C LEU A 8 5.26 -3.34 -6.77
N ILE A 9 5.19 -2.29 -5.95
CA ILE A 9 5.06 -2.44 -4.51
C ILE A 9 3.79 -3.20 -4.16
N LEU A 10 2.66 -2.81 -4.76
CA LEU A 10 1.38 -3.42 -4.46
C LEU A 10 1.32 -4.87 -4.92
N LYS A 11 1.94 -5.19 -6.05
CA LYS A 11 2.03 -6.59 -6.50
C LYS A 11 2.91 -7.42 -5.56
N ASN A 12 4.01 -6.85 -5.08
CA ASN A 12 4.87 -7.55 -4.14
C ASN A 12 4.15 -7.78 -2.80
N VAL A 13 3.41 -6.78 -2.32
CA VAL A 13 2.61 -6.91 -1.10
C VAL A 13 1.54 -8.00 -1.28
N LYS A 14 0.91 -8.04 -2.44
CA LYS A 14 -0.08 -9.07 -2.74
C LYS A 14 0.53 -10.47 -2.59
N HIS A 15 1.72 -10.68 -3.15
CA HIS A 15 2.41 -11.96 -3.05
C HIS A 15 2.74 -12.31 -1.59
N ILE A 16 3.19 -11.32 -0.81
CA ILE A 16 3.50 -11.52 0.60
C ILE A 16 2.24 -11.92 1.38
N LEU A 17 1.13 -11.23 1.13
CA LEU A 17 -0.13 -11.53 1.78
C LEU A 17 -0.59 -12.95 1.43
N GLU A 18 -0.53 -13.31 0.16
CA GLU A 18 -0.93 -14.64 -0.29
C GLU A 18 -0.08 -15.73 0.37
N ALA A 19 1.21 -15.50 0.50
CA ALA A 19 2.11 -16.44 1.17
C ALA A 19 1.74 -16.62 2.65
N ALA A 20 1.15 -15.62 3.26
CA ALA A 20 0.68 -15.66 4.65
C ALA A 20 -0.75 -16.15 4.77
N GLY A 21 -1.39 -16.52 3.67
CA GLY A 21 -2.79 -16.97 3.67
C GLY A 21 -3.78 -15.82 3.74
N ALA A 22 -3.38 -14.63 3.30
CA ALA A 22 -4.22 -13.44 3.37
C ALA A 22 -4.43 -12.84 1.98
N THR A 23 -5.32 -11.85 1.92
CA THR A 23 -5.56 -11.06 0.72
C THR A 23 -5.62 -9.58 1.12
N PHE A 24 -5.80 -8.69 0.15
CA PHE A 24 -6.01 -7.28 0.44
C PHE A 24 -7.24 -7.03 1.33
N ALA A 25 -8.21 -7.94 1.32
CA ALA A 25 -9.37 -7.82 2.20
C ALA A 25 -9.00 -7.89 3.69
N ASN A 26 -7.85 -8.45 4.00
CA ASN A 26 -7.35 -8.54 5.38
C ASN A 26 -6.60 -7.29 5.83
N VAL A 27 -6.31 -6.37 4.92
CA VAL A 27 -5.56 -5.15 5.25
C VAL A 27 -6.49 -4.18 5.97
N VAL A 28 -6.06 -3.71 7.14
CA VAL A 28 -6.87 -2.83 7.98
C VAL A 28 -6.32 -1.42 8.04
N LYS A 29 -5.04 -1.24 7.73
CA LYS A 29 -4.40 0.07 7.78
C LYS A 29 -3.28 0.14 6.76
N VAL A 30 -3.16 1.29 6.09
CA VAL A 30 -2.11 1.56 5.12
C VAL A 30 -1.50 2.92 5.41
N THR A 31 -0.18 3.00 5.38
CA THR A 31 0.53 4.28 5.40
C THR A 31 1.36 4.39 4.14
N ILE A 32 1.20 5.47 3.41
CA ILE A 32 1.93 5.74 2.18
C ILE A 32 2.93 6.86 2.47
N PHE A 33 4.20 6.59 2.23
CA PHE A 33 5.28 7.57 2.38
C PHE A 33 5.71 8.00 0.98
N LEU A 34 5.64 9.30 0.70
CA LEU A 34 5.99 9.86 -0.60
C LEU A 34 7.18 10.78 -0.49
N ALA A 35 8.09 10.70 -1.45
CA ALA A 35 9.16 11.67 -1.56
C ALA A 35 8.62 13.02 -2.03
N ASN A 36 7.54 13.02 -2.81
CA ASN A 36 6.89 14.22 -3.30
C ASN A 36 5.38 14.05 -3.22
N MET A 37 4.73 14.84 -2.36
CA MET A 37 3.29 14.76 -2.18
C MET A 37 2.50 15.09 -3.45
N GLU A 38 3.12 15.78 -4.40
CA GLU A 38 2.46 16.05 -5.69
C GLU A 38 2.20 14.79 -6.48
N ASP A 39 2.90 13.69 -6.17
CA ASP A 39 2.66 12.41 -6.81
C ASP A 39 1.40 11.70 -6.27
N TYR A 40 0.81 12.22 -5.19
CA TYR A 40 -0.28 11.53 -4.51
C TYR A 40 -1.46 11.20 -5.42
N PRO A 41 -1.95 12.10 -6.28
CA PRO A 41 -3.08 11.76 -7.16
C PRO A 41 -2.78 10.57 -8.07
N ARG A 42 -1.56 10.48 -8.59
CA ARG A 42 -1.14 9.39 -9.47
C ARG A 42 -1.01 8.08 -8.69
N VAL A 43 -0.45 8.15 -7.49
CA VAL A 43 -0.34 6.99 -6.61
C VAL A 43 -1.73 6.50 -6.21
N ASN A 44 -2.61 7.43 -5.87
CA ASN A 44 -3.97 7.09 -5.45
C ASN A 44 -4.76 6.41 -6.56
N ALA A 45 -4.59 6.84 -7.80
CA ALA A 45 -5.26 6.22 -8.94
C ALA A 45 -4.82 4.77 -9.12
N MET A 46 -3.52 4.49 -8.96
CA MET A 46 -3.00 3.13 -9.02
C MET A 46 -3.45 2.30 -7.83
N TYR A 47 -3.39 2.90 -6.64
CA TYR A 47 -3.81 2.26 -5.39
C TYR A 47 -5.27 1.80 -5.47
N ALA A 48 -6.16 2.64 -6.02
CA ALA A 48 -7.58 2.32 -6.11
C ALA A 48 -7.85 1.07 -6.96
N ARG A 49 -6.96 0.74 -7.88
CA ARG A 49 -7.10 -0.46 -8.70
C ARG A 49 -6.93 -1.74 -7.88
N PHE A 50 -6.20 -1.67 -6.76
CA PHE A 50 -5.97 -2.82 -5.89
C PHE A 50 -6.97 -2.90 -4.75
N PHE A 51 -7.65 -1.79 -4.44
CA PHE A 51 -8.65 -1.71 -3.38
C PHE A 51 -9.95 -1.12 -3.93
N PRO A 52 -10.64 -1.85 -4.83
CA PRO A 52 -11.85 -1.31 -5.47
C PRO A 52 -13.05 -1.24 -4.53
N TYR A 53 -13.06 -2.05 -3.45
CA TYR A 53 -14.16 -2.11 -2.51
C TYR A 53 -13.65 -2.02 -1.08
N ASP A 54 -14.39 -1.29 -0.24
CA ASP A 54 -14.12 -1.20 1.19
C ASP A 54 -12.63 -0.97 1.50
N PRO A 55 -12.04 0.12 0.98
CA PRO A 55 -10.61 0.34 1.19
C PRO A 55 -10.30 0.48 2.68
N PRO A 56 -9.12 0.01 3.13
CA PRO A 56 -8.71 0.15 4.52
C PRO A 56 -8.45 1.60 4.90
N ALA A 57 -8.35 1.86 6.19
CA ALA A 57 -7.91 3.17 6.68
C ALA A 57 -6.54 3.48 6.08
N ARG A 58 -6.37 4.72 5.62
CA ARG A 58 -5.17 5.12 4.90
C ARG A 58 -4.73 6.51 5.30
N SER A 59 -3.41 6.68 5.43
CA SER A 59 -2.81 8.00 5.54
C SER A 59 -1.65 8.10 4.56
N ALA A 60 -1.39 9.31 4.08
CA ALA A 60 -0.28 9.58 3.20
C ALA A 60 0.50 10.75 3.75
N VAL A 61 1.83 10.62 3.80
CA VAL A 61 2.71 11.67 4.31
C VAL A 61 3.89 11.84 3.36
N GLN A 62 4.44 13.05 3.34
CA GLN A 62 5.67 13.30 2.60
C GLN A 62 6.85 13.12 3.54
N ALA A 63 7.80 12.30 3.14
CA ALA A 63 9.04 12.11 3.86
C ALA A 63 10.10 13.03 3.28
N ALA A 64 11.03 13.50 4.11
CA ALA A 64 12.13 14.34 3.64
C ALA A 64 12.99 13.57 2.63
N ARG A 65 13.14 12.26 2.86
CA ARG A 65 13.89 11.37 1.96
C ARG A 65 13.51 9.94 2.28
N LEU A 66 13.45 9.09 1.26
CA LEU A 66 13.22 7.67 1.44
C LEU A 66 14.50 6.89 1.12
N PRO A 67 14.66 5.70 1.71
CA PRO A 67 15.83 4.86 1.42
C PRO A 67 15.99 4.64 -0.08
N ARG A 68 17.24 4.67 -0.55
CA ARG A 68 17.59 4.51 -1.97
C ARG A 68 16.96 5.55 -2.88
N ASP A 69 16.49 6.66 -2.30
CA ASP A 69 15.86 7.75 -3.06
C ASP A 69 14.68 7.28 -3.91
N VAL A 70 13.95 6.26 -3.44
CA VAL A 70 12.72 5.85 -4.11
C VAL A 70 11.66 6.94 -3.93
N GLY A 71 10.66 6.92 -4.81
CA GLY A 71 9.58 7.92 -4.77
C GLY A 71 8.48 7.59 -3.80
N ILE A 72 8.37 6.32 -3.38
CA ILE A 72 7.25 5.86 -2.57
C ILE A 72 7.65 4.65 -1.75
N GLU A 73 7.09 4.58 -0.53
CA GLU A 73 7.06 3.37 0.28
C GLU A 73 5.66 3.19 0.80
N ILE A 74 5.23 1.94 0.95
CA ILE A 74 3.90 1.62 1.48
C ILE A 74 4.07 0.63 2.61
N GLU A 75 3.42 0.93 3.73
CA GLU A 75 3.40 0.08 4.90
C GLU A 75 1.97 -0.35 5.15
N MET A 76 1.76 -1.64 5.37
CA MET A 76 0.42 -2.17 5.59
C MET A 76 0.38 -3.02 6.84
N THR A 77 -0.74 -2.94 7.53
CA THR A 77 -1.07 -3.84 8.62
C THR A 77 -2.23 -4.71 8.17
N ALA A 78 -2.05 -6.01 8.22
CA ALA A 78 -3.09 -6.97 7.89
C ALA A 78 -3.49 -7.73 9.13
N PHE A 79 -4.80 -7.93 9.27
CA PHE A 79 -5.35 -8.72 10.36
C PHE A 79 -5.81 -10.06 9.78
N LEU A 80 -5.13 -11.13 10.16
CA LEU A 80 -5.45 -12.45 9.64
C LEU A 80 -6.64 -13.07 10.37
N GLY A 81 -7.03 -12.46 11.46
CA GLY A 81 -8.21 -12.89 12.17
C GLY A 81 -8.01 -14.21 12.89
N ALA A 82 -7.78 -14.15 14.19
CA ALA A 82 -8.02 -15.34 14.97
C ALA A 82 -9.50 -15.64 14.79
N ARG A 83 -9.81 -16.77 14.18
CA ARG A 83 -11.19 -17.21 14.15
C ARG A 83 -11.59 -17.55 15.54
N VAL A 84 -12.35 -16.70 16.13
CA VAL A 84 -13.02 -17.05 17.37
C VAL A 84 -14.35 -17.64 16.96
N SER A 85 -14.46 -18.83 17.08
CA SER A 85 -15.73 -19.50 16.80
C SER A 85 -16.21 -20.19 18.03
#